data_676b421ed04aae37166071e1a9f27fbd
#
_entry.id   676b421ed04aae37166071e1a9f27fbd
#
_cell.length_a   1.000
_cell.length_b   1.000
_cell.length_c   1.000
_cell.angle_alpha   90.00
_cell.angle_beta   90.00
_cell.angle_gamma   90.00
#
_symmetry.space_group_name_H-M   'P 1'
#
loop_
_entity.id
_entity.type
_entity.pdbx_description
1 polymer ?
#
loop_
_entity_poly.entity_id
_entity_poly.type
_entity_poly.pdbx_seq_one_letter_code
_entity_poly.pdbx_strand_id
1 'polypeptide(L)'
;MASPPPADGQPQILKLWPTQFLRVRLPGAEMANPALSAVIMERNAEIDDMTVDYTADNLFTMDHPAVQWLRQCCDRAILDYAAEAGIDYQLECSLQGWGNVNFRGDYHNLHNHPHSWLSGTYYLNVPDQGAADTFRSDLNPGAISFFDPRPQANMGAVSGDGQFDPEFRRLPDAGELFLWPAFLHHLVHPNLVDVPRLSISFNVVLRNKANYL
;
A
#
# COMPACT_ATOMS: atom_id res chain seq x y z
N MET A 1 -13.44 15.61 20.07
CA MET A 1 -14.28 16.76 20.54
C MET A 1 -14.92 17.43 19.33
N ALA A 2 -16.20 17.71 19.37
CA ALA A 2 -16.87 18.44 18.28
C ALA A 2 -16.33 19.86 18.22
N SER A 3 -16.01 20.36 17.03
CA SER A 3 -15.64 21.76 16.84
C SER A 3 -16.79 22.67 17.28
N PRO A 4 -16.51 23.84 17.86
CA PRO A 4 -17.57 24.80 18.22
C PRO A 4 -18.33 25.22 16.95
N PRO A 5 -19.59 25.64 17.07
CA PRO A 5 -20.35 26.17 15.95
C PRO A 5 -19.65 27.43 15.39
N PRO A 6 -19.77 27.68 14.05
CA PRO A 6 -19.20 28.86 13.45
C PRO A 6 -19.86 30.12 14.03
N ALA A 7 -19.12 31.22 14.07
CA ALA A 7 -19.67 32.52 14.39
C ALA A 7 -20.66 32.97 13.28
N ASP A 8 -21.64 33.81 13.66
CA ASP A 8 -22.65 34.32 12.72
C ASP A 8 -22.00 34.94 11.46
N GLY A 9 -22.42 34.45 10.29
CA GLY A 9 -21.89 34.88 8.98
C GLY A 9 -20.52 34.32 8.58
N GLN A 10 -19.90 33.47 9.41
CA GLN A 10 -18.62 32.82 9.07
C GLN A 10 -18.88 31.44 8.49
N PRO A 11 -18.42 31.13 7.26
CA PRO A 11 -18.55 29.79 6.71
C PRO A 11 -17.61 28.82 7.47
N GLN A 12 -18.10 27.61 7.76
CA GLN A 12 -17.29 26.51 8.27
C GLN A 12 -17.22 25.39 7.23
N ILE A 13 -16.01 25.07 6.80
CA ILE A 13 -15.76 23.95 5.89
C ILE A 13 -15.31 22.75 6.71
N LEU A 14 -16.11 21.69 6.67
CA LEU A 14 -15.80 20.42 7.32
C LEU A 14 -15.29 19.41 6.28
N LYS A 15 -14.23 18.68 6.65
CA LYS A 15 -13.76 17.54 5.87
C LYS A 15 -14.47 16.29 6.38
N LEU A 16 -15.43 15.78 5.60
CA LEU A 16 -16.19 14.58 5.94
C LEU A 16 -15.58 13.36 5.26
N TRP A 17 -15.29 12.32 6.07
CA TRP A 17 -14.78 11.02 5.61
C TRP A 17 -13.55 11.10 4.68
N PRO A 18 -12.50 11.81 5.09
CA PRO A 18 -11.27 11.82 4.30
C PRO A 18 -10.68 10.41 4.21
N THR A 19 -10.31 9.99 3.01
CA THR A 19 -9.53 8.77 2.84
C THR A 19 -8.07 9.08 3.13
N GLN A 20 -7.53 8.48 4.19
CA GLN A 20 -6.14 8.67 4.57
C GLN A 20 -5.24 7.74 3.78
N PHE A 21 -4.09 8.26 3.36
CA PHE A 21 -3.03 7.51 2.69
C PHE A 21 -1.69 7.89 3.29
N LEU A 22 -1.00 6.94 3.89
CA LEU A 22 0.33 7.15 4.46
C LEU A 22 1.39 6.76 3.43
N ARG A 23 2.39 7.62 3.26
CA ARG A 23 3.61 7.37 2.48
C ARG A 23 4.81 7.74 3.32
N VAL A 24 5.75 6.82 3.47
CA VAL A 24 6.98 7.06 4.21
C VAL A 24 8.14 6.34 3.57
N ARG A 25 9.31 6.98 3.50
CA ARG A 25 10.58 6.31 3.18
C ARG A 25 11.19 5.78 4.47
N LEU A 26 11.42 4.47 4.52
CA LEU A 26 11.93 3.83 5.72
C LEU A 26 13.45 4.11 5.90
N PRO A 27 13.88 4.56 7.09
CA PRO A 27 15.31 4.75 7.36
C PRO A 27 16.02 3.39 7.43
N GLY A 28 17.17 3.25 6.77
CA GLY A 28 17.93 1.99 6.69
C GLY A 28 17.45 1.03 5.59
N ALA A 29 16.56 1.46 4.71
CA ALA A 29 16.06 0.69 3.58
C ALA A 29 17.20 0.16 2.69
N GLU A 30 18.21 0.98 2.43
CA GLU A 30 19.37 0.63 1.59
C GLU A 30 20.17 -0.56 2.16
N MET A 31 20.15 -0.75 3.47
CA MET A 31 20.81 -1.88 4.13
C MET A 31 19.93 -3.12 4.17
N ALA A 32 18.62 -2.95 4.37
CA ALA A 32 17.67 -4.06 4.52
C ALA A 32 17.20 -4.65 3.17
N ASN A 33 17.06 -3.82 2.13
CA ASN A 33 16.50 -4.24 0.85
C ASN A 33 17.25 -5.39 0.17
N PRO A 34 18.59 -5.47 0.15
CA PRO A 34 19.27 -6.60 -0.45
C PRO A 34 18.91 -7.94 0.21
N ALA A 35 18.85 -7.97 1.54
CA ALA A 35 18.51 -9.18 2.30
C ALA A 35 17.04 -9.56 2.12
N LEU A 36 16.12 -8.58 2.16
CA LEU A 36 14.70 -8.81 1.90
C LEU A 36 14.46 -9.30 0.47
N SER A 37 15.16 -8.73 -0.52
CA SER A 37 15.06 -9.17 -1.91
C SER A 37 15.52 -10.62 -2.07
N ALA A 38 16.60 -11.02 -1.41
CA ALA A 38 17.06 -12.42 -1.44
C ALA A 38 16.01 -13.37 -0.86
N VAL A 39 15.43 -13.04 0.29
CA VAL A 39 14.35 -13.83 0.92
C VAL A 39 13.16 -14.01 -0.02
N ILE A 40 12.71 -12.94 -0.68
CA ILE A 40 11.55 -13.02 -1.57
C ILE A 40 11.87 -13.82 -2.82
N MET A 41 13.05 -13.62 -3.42
CA MET A 41 13.45 -14.35 -4.62
C MET A 41 13.62 -15.85 -4.35
N GLU A 42 14.16 -16.21 -3.18
CA GLU A 42 14.27 -17.63 -2.77
C GLU A 42 12.88 -18.26 -2.62
N ARG A 43 11.96 -17.60 -1.92
CA ARG A 43 10.57 -18.09 -1.77
C ARG A 43 9.85 -18.19 -3.11
N ASN A 44 10.03 -17.21 -3.99
CA ASN A 44 9.41 -17.24 -5.32
C ASN A 44 9.90 -18.39 -6.19
N ALA A 45 11.13 -18.87 -6.00
CA ALA A 45 11.65 -20.01 -6.73
C ALA A 45 11.00 -21.35 -6.35
N GLU A 46 10.32 -21.41 -5.21
CA GLU A 46 9.61 -22.60 -4.71
C GLU A 46 8.13 -22.64 -5.12
N ILE A 47 7.65 -21.61 -5.83
CA ILE A 47 6.24 -21.44 -6.19
C ILE A 47 6.07 -21.53 -7.70
N ASP A 48 5.04 -22.25 -8.14
CA ASP A 48 4.67 -22.32 -9.55
C ASP A 48 3.98 -21.01 -9.98
N ASP A 49 4.69 -20.20 -10.76
CA ASP A 49 4.21 -19.06 -11.59
C ASP A 49 3.02 -18.24 -11.03
N MET A 50 3.18 -17.77 -9.80
CA MET A 50 2.22 -16.86 -9.18
C MET A 50 2.89 -15.53 -8.83
N THR A 51 2.36 -14.43 -9.35
CA THR A 51 2.83 -13.07 -9.02
C THR A 51 2.61 -12.69 -7.56
N VAL A 52 1.71 -13.41 -6.88
CA VAL A 52 1.34 -13.19 -5.48
C VAL A 52 1.05 -14.52 -4.81
N ASP A 53 1.81 -14.84 -3.78
CA ASP A 53 1.58 -16.04 -2.98
C ASP A 53 0.73 -15.71 -1.74
N TYR A 54 -0.59 -15.80 -1.90
CA TYR A 54 -1.53 -15.66 -0.76
C TYR A 54 -1.62 -16.93 0.10
N THR A 55 -1.06 -18.04 -0.36
CA THR A 55 -1.17 -19.35 0.32
C THR A 55 0.05 -19.67 1.15
N ALA A 56 1.13 -18.93 0.96
CA ALA A 56 2.35 -19.09 1.73
C ALA A 56 2.17 -18.70 3.20
N ASP A 57 3.05 -19.23 4.01
CA ASP A 57 3.21 -18.80 5.39
C ASP A 57 3.44 -17.30 5.47
N ASN A 58 2.83 -16.67 6.46
CA ASN A 58 2.97 -15.24 6.70
C ASN A 58 4.46 -14.84 6.80
N LEU A 59 4.92 -14.00 5.89
CA LEU A 59 6.31 -13.55 5.82
C LEU A 59 6.81 -13.01 7.18
N PHE A 60 5.97 -12.30 7.92
CA PHE A 60 6.34 -11.71 9.21
C PHE A 60 6.51 -12.73 10.35
N THR A 61 6.29 -14.01 10.11
CA THR A 61 6.60 -15.08 11.08
C THR A 61 8.02 -15.62 10.94
N MET A 62 8.73 -15.22 9.87
CA MET A 62 10.11 -15.68 9.63
C MET A 62 11.08 -15.09 10.69
N ASP A 63 11.95 -15.95 11.20
CA ASP A 63 13.06 -15.54 12.05
C ASP A 63 14.24 -15.06 11.20
N HIS A 64 14.09 -13.86 10.64
CA HIS A 64 15.09 -13.20 9.81
C HIS A 64 15.24 -11.72 10.19
N PRO A 65 16.46 -11.21 10.47
CA PRO A 65 16.64 -9.85 10.98
C PRO A 65 16.04 -8.74 10.11
N ALA A 66 16.15 -8.84 8.78
CA ALA A 66 15.58 -7.84 7.89
C ALA A 66 14.05 -7.89 7.87
N VAL A 67 13.44 -9.07 8.02
CA VAL A 67 11.97 -9.22 8.12
C VAL A 67 11.48 -8.63 9.44
N GLN A 68 12.19 -8.88 10.54
CA GLN A 68 11.87 -8.29 11.85
C GLN A 68 11.99 -6.77 11.84
N TRP A 69 13.04 -6.24 11.19
CA TRP A 69 13.18 -4.80 10.98
C TRP A 69 11.99 -4.23 10.20
N LEU A 70 11.61 -4.83 9.06
CA LEU A 70 10.46 -4.37 8.28
C LEU A 70 9.17 -4.43 9.10
N ARG A 71 8.95 -5.49 9.86
CA ARG A 71 7.80 -5.63 10.75
C ARG A 71 7.71 -4.46 11.74
N GLN A 72 8.82 -4.12 12.41
CA GLN A 72 8.87 -2.97 13.33
C GLN A 72 8.55 -1.65 12.62
N CYS A 73 9.04 -1.47 11.39
CA CYS A 73 8.70 -0.30 10.58
C CYS A 73 7.19 -0.25 10.23
N CYS A 74 6.60 -1.40 9.87
CA CYS A 74 5.16 -1.50 9.63
C CYS A 74 4.34 -1.19 10.89
N ASP A 75 4.73 -1.76 12.05
CA ASP A 75 4.07 -1.50 13.33
C ASP A 75 4.09 0.01 13.65
N ARG A 76 5.23 0.69 13.41
CA ARG A 76 5.34 2.14 13.59
C ARG A 76 4.42 2.91 12.64
N ALA A 77 4.42 2.57 11.35
CA ALA A 77 3.56 3.22 10.35
C ALA A 77 2.07 3.06 10.69
N ILE A 78 1.67 1.90 11.23
CA ILE A 78 0.29 1.65 11.68
C ILE A 78 -0.07 2.55 12.86
N LEU A 79 0.84 2.74 13.82
CA LEU A 79 0.61 3.64 14.96
C LEU A 79 0.52 5.10 14.51
N ASP A 80 1.38 5.53 13.59
CA ASP A 80 1.35 6.89 13.04
C ASP A 80 0.05 7.12 12.25
N TYR A 81 -0.40 6.13 11.47
CA TYR A 81 -1.68 6.17 10.76
C TYR A 81 -2.86 6.26 11.73
N ALA A 82 -2.87 5.44 12.78
CA ALA A 82 -3.93 5.42 13.79
C ALA A 82 -4.02 6.76 14.54
N ALA A 83 -2.88 7.34 14.90
CA ALA A 83 -2.82 8.64 15.57
C ALA A 83 -3.41 9.75 14.70
N GLU A 84 -3.06 9.80 13.41
CA GLU A 84 -3.62 10.76 12.44
C GLU A 84 -5.13 10.54 12.22
N ALA A 85 -5.59 9.28 12.29
CA ALA A 85 -7.00 8.93 12.24
C ALA A 85 -7.78 9.31 13.51
N GLY A 86 -7.10 9.86 14.54
CA GLY A 86 -7.72 10.24 15.82
C GLY A 86 -8.05 9.06 16.72
N ILE A 87 -7.40 7.90 16.50
CA ILE A 87 -7.56 6.73 17.34
C ILE A 87 -6.65 6.87 18.56
N ASP A 88 -7.23 7.05 19.73
CA ASP A 88 -6.56 7.31 21.01
C ASP A 88 -6.68 6.14 22.02
N TYR A 89 -7.17 5.00 21.58
CA TYR A 89 -7.33 3.80 22.38
C TYR A 89 -6.43 2.67 21.89
N GLN A 90 -6.24 1.66 22.76
CA GLN A 90 -5.36 0.53 22.44
C GLN A 90 -5.96 -0.33 21.31
N LEU A 91 -5.19 -0.46 20.22
CA LEU A 91 -5.49 -1.38 19.13
C LEU A 91 -4.75 -2.70 19.32
N GLU A 92 -5.44 -3.80 19.05
CA GLU A 92 -4.81 -5.10 18.82
C GLU A 92 -4.96 -5.47 17.35
N CYS A 93 -3.83 -5.63 16.68
CA CYS A 93 -3.81 -6.02 15.29
C CYS A 93 -2.78 -7.13 15.04
N SER A 94 -2.94 -7.82 13.93
CA SER A 94 -1.97 -8.76 13.40
C SER A 94 -1.62 -8.35 11.96
N LEU A 95 -0.35 -8.52 11.59
CA LEU A 95 0.13 -8.32 10.24
C LEU A 95 0.16 -9.67 9.52
N GLN A 96 -0.31 -9.67 8.29
CA GLN A 96 -0.21 -10.79 7.38
C GLN A 96 0.48 -10.29 6.10
N GLY A 97 1.68 -10.77 5.84
CA GLY A 97 2.52 -10.26 4.75
C GLY A 97 2.99 -11.35 3.79
N TRP A 98 3.24 -10.95 2.55
CA TRP A 98 3.73 -11.80 1.46
C TRP A 98 4.64 -11.02 0.51
N GLY A 99 5.50 -11.74 -0.20
CA GLY A 99 6.34 -11.19 -1.25
C GLY A 99 5.60 -11.10 -2.58
N ASN A 100 5.99 -10.12 -3.39
CA ASN A 100 5.58 -10.00 -4.78
C ASN A 100 6.81 -9.88 -5.65
N VAL A 101 6.93 -10.75 -6.65
CA VAL A 101 7.96 -10.71 -7.69
C VAL A 101 7.24 -10.51 -9.01
N ASN A 102 7.30 -9.29 -9.55
CA ASN A 102 6.67 -8.96 -10.82
C ASN A 102 7.73 -8.95 -11.92
N PHE A 103 7.77 -10.00 -12.72
CA PHE A 103 8.57 -10.08 -13.93
C PHE A 103 7.97 -9.22 -15.04
N ARG A 104 8.60 -9.20 -16.22
CA ARG A 104 8.10 -8.46 -17.37
C ARG A 104 6.72 -8.96 -17.79
N GLY A 105 5.75 -8.06 -17.84
CA GLY A 105 4.36 -8.32 -18.17
C GLY A 105 3.45 -8.53 -16.96
N ASP A 106 4.00 -8.80 -15.78
CA ASP A 106 3.21 -9.03 -14.58
C ASP A 106 2.58 -7.74 -14.07
N TYR A 107 1.36 -7.88 -13.58
CA TYR A 107 0.54 -6.80 -13.04
C TYR A 107 -0.45 -7.35 -12.01
N HIS A 108 -1.09 -6.49 -11.23
CA HIS A 108 -2.20 -6.90 -10.37
C HIS A 108 -3.48 -6.19 -10.83
N ASN A 109 -4.52 -6.96 -11.06
CA ASN A 109 -5.85 -6.44 -11.42
C ASN A 109 -6.40 -5.52 -10.35
N LEU A 110 -7.44 -4.75 -10.69
CA LEU A 110 -8.21 -3.95 -9.74
C LEU A 110 -8.79 -4.84 -8.65
N HIS A 111 -8.43 -4.56 -7.40
CA HIS A 111 -8.86 -5.32 -6.23
C HIS A 111 -8.83 -4.45 -4.97
N ASN A 112 -9.36 -5.00 -3.89
CA ASN A 112 -9.21 -4.50 -2.52
C ASN A 112 -8.95 -5.69 -1.56
N HIS A 113 -8.78 -5.44 -0.28
CA HIS A 113 -8.49 -6.46 0.71
C HIS A 113 -9.61 -6.59 1.74
N PRO A 114 -10.70 -7.35 1.42
CA PRO A 114 -11.80 -7.54 2.35
C PRO A 114 -11.31 -8.22 3.65
N HIS A 115 -12.01 -7.97 4.76
CA HIS A 115 -11.70 -8.47 6.11
C HIS A 115 -10.42 -7.89 6.76
N SER A 116 -9.79 -6.90 6.14
CA SER A 116 -8.66 -6.17 6.70
C SER A 116 -9.05 -4.74 7.04
N TRP A 117 -8.36 -4.13 7.99
CA TRP A 117 -8.51 -2.71 8.31
C TRP A 117 -7.68 -1.85 7.36
N LEU A 118 -6.37 -2.14 7.29
CA LEU A 118 -5.46 -1.47 6.39
C LEU A 118 -4.77 -2.49 5.48
N SER A 119 -4.29 -2.01 4.35
CA SER A 119 -3.39 -2.71 3.46
C SER A 119 -2.18 -1.83 3.19
N GLY A 120 -1.03 -2.43 2.98
CA GLY A 120 0.19 -1.71 2.71
C GLY A 120 1.13 -2.47 1.80
N THR A 121 2.07 -1.72 1.22
CA THR A 121 3.14 -2.29 0.39
C THR A 121 4.44 -1.56 0.65
N TYR A 122 5.51 -2.32 0.87
CA TYR A 122 6.88 -1.86 0.94
C TYR A 122 7.64 -2.23 -0.33
N TYR A 123 8.35 -1.28 -0.92
CA TYR A 123 9.02 -1.45 -2.20
C TYR A 123 10.51 -1.71 -2.02
N LEU A 124 10.97 -2.87 -2.50
CA LEU A 124 12.37 -3.31 -2.41
C LEU A 124 13.18 -2.89 -3.63
N ASN A 125 12.62 -3.17 -4.81
CA ASN A 125 13.19 -2.83 -6.10
C ASN A 125 12.10 -2.33 -7.03
N VAL A 126 12.30 -1.14 -7.58
CA VAL A 126 11.41 -0.53 -8.58
C VAL A 126 12.27 -0.16 -9.77
N PRO A 127 12.29 -1.00 -10.82
CA PRO A 127 13.13 -0.75 -11.98
C PRO A 127 12.64 0.47 -12.76
N ASP A 128 13.58 1.23 -13.32
CA ASP A 128 13.26 2.31 -14.24
C ASP A 128 12.55 1.76 -15.48
N GLN A 129 11.36 2.26 -15.75
CA GLN A 129 10.53 1.87 -16.88
C GLN A 129 10.79 2.71 -18.15
N GLY A 130 11.72 3.67 -18.10
CA GLY A 130 12.03 4.55 -19.24
C GLY A 130 12.58 3.82 -20.48
N ALA A 131 13.09 2.59 -20.30
CA ALA A 131 13.54 1.73 -21.39
C ALA A 131 12.44 0.81 -21.94
N ALA A 132 11.21 0.88 -21.41
CA ALA A 132 10.10 0.06 -21.86
C ALA A 132 9.71 0.43 -23.29
N ASP A 133 9.84 -0.53 -24.20
CA ASP A 133 9.38 -0.38 -25.59
C ASP A 133 7.84 -0.53 -25.62
N THR A 134 7.15 0.60 -25.55
CA THR A 134 5.69 0.63 -25.65
C THR A 134 5.24 1.80 -26.52
N PHE A 135 4.35 1.52 -27.46
CA PHE A 135 3.67 2.52 -28.28
C PHE A 135 2.41 3.08 -27.62
N ARG A 136 2.06 2.60 -26.43
CA ARG A 136 0.84 2.98 -25.71
C ARG A 136 1.14 4.06 -24.68
N SER A 137 0.55 5.24 -24.88
CA SER A 137 0.66 6.38 -23.95
C SER A 137 -0.24 6.28 -22.72
N ASP A 138 -1.20 5.32 -22.72
CA ASP A 138 -2.13 5.07 -21.62
C ASP A 138 -1.59 4.08 -20.57
N LEU A 139 -0.46 3.43 -20.84
CA LEU A 139 0.22 2.59 -19.86
C LEU A 139 1.02 3.45 -18.89
N ASN A 140 1.03 3.01 -17.63
CA ASN A 140 1.79 3.65 -16.55
C ASN A 140 2.67 2.60 -15.86
N PRO A 141 3.65 2.02 -16.59
CA PRO A 141 4.40 0.87 -16.11
C PRO A 141 5.10 1.15 -14.78
N GLY A 142 5.09 0.16 -13.89
CA GLY A 142 5.69 0.22 -12.56
C GLY A 142 4.89 1.01 -11.52
N ALA A 143 3.83 1.74 -11.92
CA ALA A 143 2.99 2.52 -11.00
C ALA A 143 2.00 1.65 -10.22
N ILE A 144 1.42 2.23 -9.20
CA ILE A 144 0.22 1.77 -8.50
C ILE A 144 -0.84 2.87 -8.55
N SER A 145 -2.08 2.51 -8.86
CA SER A 145 -3.22 3.42 -8.89
C SER A 145 -4.26 3.05 -7.84
N PHE A 146 -4.78 4.05 -7.15
CA PHE A 146 -5.86 3.96 -6.18
C PHE A 146 -7.06 4.72 -6.71
N PHE A 147 -8.26 4.22 -6.43
CA PHE A 147 -9.50 4.80 -6.94
C PHE A 147 -10.38 5.33 -5.81
N ASP A 148 -11.00 6.48 -6.04
CA ASP A 148 -11.93 7.08 -5.10
C ASP A 148 -13.06 6.08 -4.77
N PRO A 149 -13.26 5.72 -3.50
CA PRO A 149 -14.28 4.73 -3.12
C PRO A 149 -15.71 5.28 -3.17
N ARG A 150 -15.88 6.58 -3.35
CA ARG A 150 -17.20 7.20 -3.38
C ARG A 150 -17.86 6.98 -4.74
N PRO A 151 -19.08 6.45 -4.79
CA PRO A 151 -19.81 6.34 -6.05
C PRO A 151 -19.95 7.73 -6.69
N GLN A 152 -19.73 7.83 -7.99
CA GLN A 152 -19.91 9.07 -8.77
C GLN A 152 -18.94 10.22 -8.40
N ALA A 153 -17.86 9.96 -7.67
CA ALA A 153 -16.81 10.97 -7.44
C ALA A 153 -15.98 11.27 -8.71
N ASN A 154 -16.50 10.89 -9.89
CA ASN A 154 -15.75 11.00 -11.11
C ASN A 154 -16.23 12.23 -11.89
N MET A 155 -15.55 13.33 -11.73
CA MET A 155 -15.66 14.46 -12.64
C MET A 155 -14.41 14.48 -13.53
N GLY A 156 -14.32 13.53 -14.47
CA GLY A 156 -13.14 13.29 -15.31
C GLY A 156 -12.63 14.47 -16.16
N ALA A 157 -13.20 15.66 -15.97
CA ALA A 157 -12.78 16.87 -16.64
C ALA A 157 -11.53 17.55 -16.00
N VAL A 158 -11.17 17.18 -14.77
CA VAL A 158 -10.06 17.80 -14.02
C VAL A 158 -9.09 16.72 -13.55
N SER A 159 -8.17 16.35 -14.43
CA SER A 159 -7.15 15.36 -14.11
C SER A 159 -6.12 15.91 -13.13
N GLY A 160 -5.70 15.07 -12.18
CA GLY A 160 -4.67 15.39 -11.18
C GLY A 160 -5.15 16.20 -9.98
N ASP A 161 -6.40 16.63 -9.93
CA ASP A 161 -7.01 17.27 -8.76
C ASP A 161 -7.64 16.21 -7.86
N GLY A 162 -7.13 16.06 -6.63
CA GLY A 162 -7.63 15.07 -5.66
C GLY A 162 -9.07 15.24 -5.21
N GLN A 163 -9.76 16.31 -5.64
CA GLN A 163 -11.20 16.51 -5.41
C GLN A 163 -12.05 15.86 -6.50
N PHE A 164 -11.53 15.78 -7.72
CA PHE A 164 -12.31 15.46 -8.92
C PHE A 164 -11.72 14.31 -9.74
N ASP A 165 -10.40 14.08 -9.65
CA ASP A 165 -9.77 12.95 -10.31
C ASP A 165 -10.08 11.67 -9.51
N PRO A 166 -10.77 10.70 -10.12
CA PRO A 166 -11.09 9.45 -9.42
C PRO A 166 -9.87 8.55 -9.21
N GLU A 167 -8.72 8.86 -9.82
CA GLU A 167 -7.51 8.06 -9.77
C GLU A 167 -6.36 8.82 -9.10
N PHE A 168 -5.84 8.23 -8.03
CA PHE A 168 -4.60 8.66 -7.39
C PHE A 168 -3.49 7.70 -7.77
N ARG A 169 -2.65 8.11 -8.72
CA ARG A 169 -1.54 7.29 -9.22
C ARG A 169 -0.22 7.70 -8.61
N ARG A 170 0.62 6.70 -8.32
CA ARG A 170 1.99 6.88 -7.82
C ARG A 170 2.96 5.93 -8.48
N LEU A 171 4.12 6.44 -8.86
CA LEU A 171 5.31 5.65 -9.12
C LEU A 171 6.09 5.60 -7.80
N PRO A 172 6.22 4.43 -7.16
CA PRO A 172 6.97 4.32 -5.92
C PRO A 172 8.47 4.32 -6.17
N ASP A 173 9.22 4.66 -5.12
CA ASP A 173 10.67 4.46 -5.06
C ASP A 173 11.02 3.27 -4.15
N ALA A 174 12.17 2.63 -4.41
CA ALA A 174 12.69 1.62 -3.49
C ALA A 174 12.93 2.25 -2.10
N GLY A 175 12.52 1.53 -1.05
CA GLY A 175 12.56 2.01 0.34
C GLY A 175 11.31 2.75 0.79
N GLU A 176 10.30 2.93 -0.05
CA GLU A 176 9.02 3.50 0.34
C GLU A 176 8.05 2.45 0.85
N LEU A 177 7.29 2.83 1.87
CA LEU A 177 6.15 2.11 2.40
C LEU A 177 4.90 2.96 2.19
N PHE A 178 3.87 2.35 1.59
CA PHE A 178 2.53 2.89 1.47
C PHE A 178 1.58 2.14 2.38
N LEU A 179 0.63 2.85 3.01
CA LEU A 179 -0.40 2.26 3.87
C LEU A 179 -1.72 2.99 3.64
N TRP A 180 -2.80 2.23 3.43
CA TRP A 180 -4.12 2.76 3.08
C TRP A 180 -5.26 1.89 3.63
N PRO A 181 -6.50 2.42 3.70
CA PRO A 181 -7.67 1.62 4.10
C PRO A 181 -7.88 0.44 3.16
N ALA A 182 -8.04 -0.75 3.71
CA ALA A 182 -8.13 -1.99 2.93
C ALA A 182 -9.30 -2.05 1.95
N PHE A 183 -10.33 -1.23 2.16
CA PHE A 183 -11.48 -1.11 1.22
C PHE A 183 -11.12 -0.37 -0.08
N LEU A 184 -10.00 0.36 -0.12
CA LEU A 184 -9.64 1.19 -1.25
C LEU A 184 -9.22 0.33 -2.43
N HIS A 185 -9.97 0.42 -3.53
CA HIS A 185 -9.64 -0.29 -4.76
C HIS A 185 -8.35 0.25 -5.36
N HIS A 186 -7.48 -0.66 -5.76
CA HIS A 186 -6.21 -0.32 -6.39
C HIS A 186 -5.80 -1.36 -7.42
N LEU A 187 -4.94 -0.96 -8.32
CA LEU A 187 -4.30 -1.84 -9.30
C LEU A 187 -2.80 -1.54 -9.36
N VAL A 188 -2.03 -2.56 -9.70
CA VAL A 188 -0.59 -2.43 -9.97
C VAL A 188 -0.37 -2.53 -11.46
N HIS A 189 0.18 -1.47 -12.04
CA HIS A 189 0.49 -1.42 -13.47
C HIS A 189 1.62 -2.39 -13.83
N PRO A 190 1.68 -2.86 -15.09
CA PRO A 190 2.65 -3.86 -15.49
C PRO A 190 4.09 -3.37 -15.35
N ASN A 191 4.97 -4.30 -15.01
CA ASN A 191 6.40 -4.14 -15.21
C ASN A 191 6.72 -4.46 -16.67
N LEU A 192 7.31 -3.53 -17.41
CA LEU A 192 7.58 -3.71 -18.85
C LEU A 192 9.07 -3.86 -19.17
N VAL A 193 9.91 -4.02 -18.15
CA VAL A 193 11.35 -4.27 -18.30
C VAL A 193 11.75 -5.64 -17.74
N ASP A 194 12.91 -6.15 -18.13
CA ASP A 194 13.37 -7.49 -17.74
C ASP A 194 13.81 -7.59 -16.27
N VAL A 195 14.14 -6.45 -15.65
CA VAL A 195 14.47 -6.40 -14.23
C VAL A 195 13.18 -6.55 -13.41
N PRO A 196 13.07 -7.51 -12.48
CA PRO A 196 11.86 -7.71 -11.71
C PRO A 196 11.61 -6.56 -10.73
N ARG A 197 10.34 -6.16 -10.61
CA ARG A 197 9.86 -5.30 -9.54
C ARG A 197 9.60 -6.16 -8.31
N LEU A 198 10.20 -5.77 -7.17
CA LEU A 198 10.09 -6.51 -5.92
C LEU A 198 9.39 -5.65 -4.87
N SER A 199 8.40 -6.23 -4.22
CA SER A 199 7.71 -5.59 -3.10
C SER A 199 7.23 -6.60 -2.06
N ILE A 200 6.96 -6.11 -0.85
CA ILE A 200 6.30 -6.86 0.21
C ILE A 200 4.98 -6.18 0.50
N SER A 201 3.88 -6.87 0.23
CA SER A 201 2.55 -6.43 0.60
C SER A 201 2.13 -7.03 1.94
N PHE A 202 1.25 -6.33 2.65
CA PHE A 202 0.73 -6.81 3.91
C PHE A 202 -0.66 -6.27 4.20
N ASN A 203 -1.41 -7.04 4.98
CA ASN A 203 -2.68 -6.66 5.56
C ASN A 203 -2.56 -6.47 7.07
N VAL A 204 -3.30 -5.50 7.58
CA VAL A 204 -3.48 -5.26 9.00
C VAL A 204 -4.88 -5.69 9.38
N VAL A 205 -4.96 -6.75 10.17
CA VAL A 205 -6.23 -7.31 10.64
C VAL A 205 -6.44 -6.90 12.10
N LEU A 206 -7.54 -6.21 12.39
CA LEU A 206 -7.92 -5.90 13.76
C LEU A 206 -8.37 -7.15 14.47
N ARG A 207 -7.87 -7.36 15.69
CA ARG A 207 -8.35 -8.40 16.60
C ARG A 207 -9.44 -7.81 17.49
N ASN A 208 -10.60 -8.41 17.45
CA ASN A 208 -11.67 -8.07 18.37
C ASN A 208 -11.37 -8.70 19.75
N LYS A 209 -11.21 -7.89 20.78
CA LYS A 209 -11.31 -8.40 22.15
C LYS A 209 -12.80 -8.67 22.43
N ALA A 210 -13.13 -9.87 22.88
CA ALA A 210 -14.49 -10.32 23.21
C ALA A 210 -15.28 -9.40 24.19
N ASN A 211 -14.72 -8.26 24.58
CA ASN A 211 -15.26 -7.30 25.55
C ASN A 211 -15.84 -6.02 24.90
N TYR A 212 -15.96 -5.96 23.57
CA TYR A 212 -16.53 -4.80 22.86
C TYR A 212 -17.99 -5.00 22.40
N LEU A 213 -18.63 -6.08 22.85
CA LEU A 213 -20.07 -6.33 22.64
C LEU A 213 -20.79 -6.41 23.99
#